data_91ca91e6efe7ccca2acbf341d30c8f1e
#
_entry.id   91ca91e6efe7ccca2acbf341d30c8f1e
#
_cell.length_a   1.000
_cell.length_b   1.000
_cell.length_c   1.000
_cell.angle_alpha   90.00
_cell.angle_beta   90.00
_cell.angle_gamma   90.00
#
_symmetry.space_group_name_H-M   'P 1'
#
loop_
_entity.id
_entity.type
_entity.pdbx_description
1 polymer ?
#
loop_
_entity_poly.entity_id
_entity_poly.type
_entity_poly.pdbx_seq_one_letter_code
_entity_poly.pdbx_strand_id
1 'polypeptide(L)'
;KKIQDFQHFFDDTFVVLCGDALIDLDLSEAVRRHREKGAIASLVTKRVPREQVSSYGVVVTDADGRISSFQEKPKIEEALSDTINTGIYIFEPEIFEHIPSGQSFDIGSDLFPTLAELGAPFYAIPMDFEWVDIGKVPDYWQAIRSVLLGEVRQVGIPGKEVRPGVFTGL
;
A
#
# COMPACT_ATOMS: atom_id res chain seq x y z
N LYS A 1 -9.89 -7.27 -13.81
CA LYS A 1 -10.04 -8.22 -14.93
C LYS A 1 -8.74 -8.96 -15.24
N LYS A 2 -7.61 -8.26 -15.37
CA LYS A 2 -6.32 -8.89 -15.71
C LYS A 2 -5.78 -9.83 -14.62
N ILE A 3 -6.01 -9.53 -13.35
CA ILE A 3 -5.58 -10.41 -12.25
C ILE A 3 -6.36 -11.73 -12.28
N GLN A 4 -7.67 -11.69 -12.50
CA GLN A 4 -8.49 -12.90 -12.62
C GLN A 4 -8.08 -13.81 -13.79
N ASP A 5 -7.64 -13.24 -14.90
CA ASP A 5 -7.19 -14.03 -16.06
C ASP A 5 -5.96 -14.91 -15.71
N PHE A 6 -5.26 -14.57 -14.62
CA PHE A 6 -4.08 -15.27 -14.11
C PHE A 6 -4.30 -15.92 -12.73
N GLN A 7 -5.54 -16.04 -12.24
CA GLN A 7 -5.81 -16.61 -10.91
C GLN A 7 -5.20 -18.00 -10.68
N HIS A 8 -5.08 -18.82 -11.75
CA HIS A 8 -4.42 -20.13 -11.70
C HIS A 8 -2.90 -20.06 -11.46
N PHE A 9 -2.30 -18.88 -11.57
CA PHE A 9 -0.89 -18.63 -11.27
C PHE A 9 -0.67 -18.32 -9.78
N PHE A 10 -1.71 -17.85 -9.08
CA PHE A 10 -1.65 -17.47 -7.67
C PHE A 10 -2.17 -18.62 -6.80
N ASP A 11 -1.28 -19.53 -6.42
CA ASP A 11 -1.56 -20.71 -5.62
C ASP A 11 -1.07 -20.61 -4.15
N ASP A 12 -0.49 -19.47 -3.77
CA ASP A 12 -0.02 -19.12 -2.42
C ASP A 12 -0.21 -17.63 -2.19
N THR A 13 0.10 -17.15 -0.98
CA THR A 13 0.10 -15.73 -0.61
C THR A 13 0.85 -14.90 -1.67
N PHE A 14 0.26 -13.83 -2.14
CA PHE A 14 0.88 -12.93 -3.12
C PHE A 14 0.78 -11.47 -2.72
N VAL A 15 1.72 -10.67 -3.24
CA VAL A 15 1.79 -9.23 -2.97
C VAL A 15 1.47 -8.44 -4.24
N VAL A 16 0.65 -7.42 -4.10
CA VAL A 16 0.36 -6.44 -5.14
C VAL A 16 0.95 -5.09 -4.73
N LEU A 17 1.74 -4.51 -5.62
CA LEU A 17 2.39 -3.21 -5.40
C LEU A 17 1.99 -2.24 -6.50
N CYS A 18 1.75 -0.97 -6.14
CA CYS A 18 1.71 0.12 -7.11
C CYS A 18 3.11 0.35 -7.69
N GLY A 19 3.21 0.38 -9.02
CA GLY A 19 4.51 0.47 -9.73
C GLY A 19 5.10 1.88 -9.79
N ASP A 20 4.43 2.87 -9.25
CA ASP A 20 4.75 4.30 -9.28
C ASP A 20 5.08 4.87 -7.88
N ALA A 21 5.35 4.02 -6.91
CA ALA A 21 5.75 4.43 -5.56
C ALA A 21 7.21 4.07 -5.27
N LEU A 22 7.94 4.98 -4.62
CA LEU A 22 9.23 4.69 -4.00
C LEU A 22 8.97 4.18 -2.59
N ILE A 23 9.45 2.97 -2.29
CA ILE A 23 9.24 2.30 -1.01
C ILE A 23 10.52 1.62 -0.51
N ASP A 24 10.72 1.56 0.81
CA ASP A 24 11.75 0.76 1.46
C ASP A 24 11.17 -0.21 2.51
N LEU A 25 9.97 -0.69 2.25
CA LEU A 25 9.24 -1.60 3.11
C LEU A 25 9.92 -2.97 3.24
N ASP A 26 9.99 -3.53 4.44
CA ASP A 26 10.27 -4.94 4.66
C ASP A 26 9.02 -5.78 4.33
N LEU A 27 8.97 -6.27 3.08
CA LEU A 27 7.87 -7.11 2.60
C LEU A 27 7.77 -8.44 3.36
N SER A 28 8.88 -9.01 3.82
CA SER A 28 8.88 -10.27 4.56
C SER A 28 8.16 -10.10 5.90
N GLU A 29 8.40 -8.99 6.59
CA GLU A 29 7.71 -8.64 7.83
C GLU A 29 6.23 -8.37 7.59
N ALA A 30 5.86 -7.69 6.50
CA ALA A 30 4.46 -7.45 6.13
C ALA A 30 3.71 -8.77 5.89
N VAL A 31 4.30 -9.70 5.12
CA VAL A 31 3.73 -11.03 4.86
C VAL A 31 3.63 -11.85 6.14
N ARG A 32 4.63 -11.80 7.02
CA ARG A 32 4.59 -12.48 8.31
C ARG A 32 3.38 -12.01 9.16
N ARG A 33 3.17 -10.71 9.27
CA ARG A 33 2.04 -10.14 10.01
C ARG A 33 0.68 -10.49 9.39
N HIS A 34 0.61 -10.52 8.07
CA HIS A 34 -0.57 -10.97 7.34
C HIS A 34 -0.95 -12.42 7.74
N ARG A 35 0.01 -13.33 7.67
CA ARG A 35 -0.19 -14.75 8.04
C ARG A 35 -0.56 -14.94 9.51
N GLU A 36 0.05 -14.18 10.42
CA GLU A 36 -0.27 -14.22 11.86
C GLU A 36 -1.70 -13.80 12.18
N LYS A 37 -2.28 -12.92 11.35
CA LYS A 37 -3.69 -12.51 11.46
C LYS A 37 -4.67 -13.53 10.87
N GLY A 38 -4.21 -14.53 10.13
CA GLY A 38 -5.07 -15.40 9.34
C GLY A 38 -5.92 -14.62 8.34
N ALA A 39 -5.33 -13.58 7.75
CA ALA A 39 -6.01 -12.69 6.85
C ALA A 39 -6.17 -13.30 5.47
N ILE A 40 -7.29 -13.03 4.77
CA ILE A 40 -7.42 -13.26 3.32
C ILE A 40 -6.92 -12.05 2.53
N ALA A 41 -6.97 -10.87 3.14
CA ALA A 41 -6.47 -9.64 2.58
C ALA A 41 -5.81 -8.79 3.67
N SER A 42 -4.69 -8.17 3.35
CA SER A 42 -4.06 -7.15 4.19
C SER A 42 -3.62 -5.95 3.37
N LEU A 43 -3.73 -4.80 4.00
CA LEU A 43 -3.40 -3.50 3.44
C LEU A 43 -2.30 -2.88 4.30
N VAL A 44 -1.13 -2.66 3.72
CA VAL A 44 -0.08 -1.90 4.43
C VAL A 44 -0.52 -0.45 4.53
N THR A 45 -0.48 0.08 5.73
CA THR A 45 -1.00 1.42 6.04
C THR A 45 0.05 2.31 6.66
N LYS A 46 -0.15 3.61 6.47
CA LYS A 46 0.66 4.68 7.06
C LYS A 46 -0.24 5.78 7.61
N ARG A 47 0.23 6.52 8.60
CA ARG A 47 -0.46 7.73 9.07
C ARG A 47 0.09 8.95 8.34
N VAL A 48 -0.78 9.86 7.97
CA VAL A 48 -0.43 11.12 7.33
C VAL A 48 -1.07 12.30 8.08
N PRO A 49 -0.54 13.52 7.92
CA PRO A 49 -1.21 14.72 8.40
C PRO A 49 -2.64 14.83 7.86
N ARG A 50 -3.57 15.30 8.69
CA ARG A 50 -5.00 15.36 8.38
C ARG A 50 -5.31 16.08 7.06
N GLU A 51 -4.55 17.10 6.71
CA GLU A 51 -4.69 17.87 5.48
C GLU A 51 -4.35 17.09 4.20
N GLN A 52 -3.69 15.94 4.32
CA GLN A 52 -3.29 15.12 3.18
C GLN A 52 -4.25 13.95 2.90
N VAL A 53 -5.16 13.63 3.81
CA VAL A 53 -6.01 12.43 3.72
C VAL A 53 -6.86 12.38 2.45
N SER A 54 -7.30 13.52 1.93
CA SER A 54 -8.12 13.61 0.71
C SER A 54 -7.40 13.19 -0.58
N SER A 55 -6.08 13.00 -0.52
CA SER A 55 -5.30 12.50 -1.66
C SER A 55 -5.29 10.98 -1.75
N TYR A 56 -5.72 10.26 -0.70
CA TYR A 56 -5.55 8.82 -0.53
C TYR A 56 -6.83 8.12 -0.12
N GLY A 57 -6.85 6.80 -0.24
CA GLY A 57 -7.84 5.96 0.41
C GLY A 57 -7.63 5.97 1.93
N VAL A 58 -8.67 6.28 2.70
CA VAL A 58 -8.64 6.31 4.16
C VAL A 58 -9.15 5.00 4.74
N VAL A 59 -8.44 4.47 5.72
CA VAL A 59 -8.69 3.18 6.34
C VAL A 59 -9.15 3.37 7.78
N VAL A 60 -10.25 2.72 8.16
CA VAL A 60 -10.75 2.70 9.54
C VAL A 60 -10.66 1.26 10.05
N THR A 61 -10.09 1.07 11.23
CA THR A 61 -9.93 -0.24 11.85
C THR A 61 -10.62 -0.31 13.20
N ASP A 62 -10.97 -1.52 13.60
CA ASP A 62 -11.29 -1.83 15.00
C ASP A 62 -10.03 -1.97 15.87
N ALA A 63 -10.23 -2.35 17.14
CA ALA A 63 -9.14 -2.52 18.11
C ALA A 63 -8.14 -3.63 17.75
N ASP A 64 -8.58 -4.63 16.99
CA ASP A 64 -7.75 -5.76 16.54
C ASP A 64 -7.03 -5.48 15.21
N GLY A 65 -7.26 -4.31 14.63
CA GLY A 65 -6.70 -3.89 13.34
C GLY A 65 -7.45 -4.42 12.13
N ARG A 66 -8.65 -5.02 12.31
CA ARG A 66 -9.52 -5.41 11.21
C ARG A 66 -10.10 -4.16 10.57
N ILE A 67 -10.10 -4.09 9.24
CA ILE A 67 -10.65 -2.95 8.52
C ILE A 67 -12.18 -3.04 8.56
N SER A 68 -12.78 -2.01 9.15
CA SER A 68 -14.23 -1.86 9.30
C SER A 68 -14.85 -0.90 8.27
N SER A 69 -14.04 -0.02 7.68
CA SER A 69 -14.48 0.92 6.66
C SER A 69 -13.30 1.37 5.79
N PHE A 70 -13.59 1.62 4.53
CA PHE A 70 -12.66 2.18 3.54
C PHE A 70 -13.34 3.34 2.81
N GLN A 71 -12.66 4.49 2.75
CA GLN A 71 -13.15 5.69 2.08
C GLN A 71 -12.16 6.08 0.98
N GLU A 72 -12.57 6.04 -0.27
CA GLU A 72 -11.71 6.47 -1.39
C GLU A 72 -11.72 8.00 -1.51
N LYS A 73 -10.56 8.62 -1.26
CA LYS A 73 -10.31 10.07 -1.37
C LYS A 73 -11.41 10.95 -0.78
N PRO A 74 -11.74 10.78 0.51
CA PRO A 74 -12.81 11.54 1.13
C PRO A 74 -12.44 13.03 1.24
N LYS A 75 -13.41 13.89 1.44
CA LYS A 75 -13.12 15.27 1.87
C LYS A 75 -12.50 15.26 3.27
N ILE A 76 -11.66 16.25 3.58
CA ILE A 76 -10.92 16.30 4.85
C ILE A 76 -11.87 16.25 6.05
N GLU A 77 -13.00 16.96 5.97
CA GLU A 77 -14.04 17.00 7.01
C GLU A 77 -14.80 15.69 7.17
N GLU A 78 -14.87 14.87 6.10
CA GLU A 78 -15.61 13.59 6.07
C GLU A 78 -14.71 12.38 6.38
N ALA A 79 -13.39 12.58 6.38
CA ALA A 79 -12.44 11.50 6.62
C ALA A 79 -12.54 10.99 8.06
N LEU A 80 -12.75 9.68 8.21
CA LEU A 80 -12.95 9.01 9.51
C LEU A 80 -11.65 8.66 10.23
N SER A 81 -10.51 8.75 9.54
CA SER A 81 -9.19 8.39 10.07
C SER A 81 -8.10 9.23 9.41
N ASP A 82 -6.89 9.19 9.97
CA ASP A 82 -5.64 9.69 9.37
C ASP A 82 -4.74 8.57 8.84
N THR A 83 -5.24 7.34 8.88
CA THR A 83 -4.56 6.15 8.36
C THR A 83 -4.94 5.95 6.90
N ILE A 84 -3.93 5.83 6.04
CA ILE A 84 -4.12 5.76 4.59
C ILE A 84 -3.66 4.44 4.00
N ASN A 85 -4.24 4.13 2.85
CA ASN A 85 -3.81 3.10 1.93
C ASN A 85 -2.52 3.52 1.20
N THR A 86 -1.49 2.67 1.26
CA THR A 86 -0.20 2.92 0.61
C THR A 86 -0.06 2.26 -0.76
N GLY A 87 -1.11 1.56 -1.26
CA GLY A 87 -1.05 0.82 -2.52
C GLY A 87 -0.26 -0.49 -2.44
N ILE A 88 -0.07 -1.02 -1.22
CA ILE A 88 0.65 -2.28 -0.98
C ILE A 88 -0.33 -3.26 -0.33
N TYR A 89 -0.60 -4.36 -1.02
CA TYR A 89 -1.60 -5.34 -0.64
C TYR A 89 -1.00 -6.74 -0.55
N ILE A 90 -1.45 -7.51 0.41
CA ILE A 90 -1.11 -8.92 0.57
C ILE A 90 -2.41 -9.71 0.53
N PHE A 91 -2.49 -10.67 -0.35
CA PHE A 91 -3.69 -11.46 -0.57
C PHE A 91 -3.41 -12.96 -0.49
N GLU A 92 -4.39 -13.70 0.02
CA GLU A 92 -4.50 -15.13 -0.20
C GLU A 92 -5.31 -15.41 -1.47
N PRO A 93 -5.13 -16.59 -2.11
CA PRO A 93 -5.86 -16.97 -3.33
C PRO A 93 -7.39 -16.87 -3.20
N GLU A 94 -7.94 -17.06 -2.01
CA GLU A 94 -9.36 -16.93 -1.69
C GLU A 94 -9.93 -15.55 -2.04
N ILE A 95 -9.10 -14.54 -2.19
CA ILE A 95 -9.53 -13.20 -2.59
C ILE A 95 -10.30 -13.19 -3.90
N PHE A 96 -10.02 -14.15 -4.80
CA PHE A 96 -10.68 -14.23 -6.10
C PHE A 96 -12.17 -14.60 -6.00
N GLU A 97 -12.62 -15.20 -4.89
CA GLU A 97 -14.04 -15.47 -4.62
C GLU A 97 -14.85 -14.18 -4.46
N HIS A 98 -14.18 -13.09 -4.08
CA HIS A 98 -14.78 -11.76 -3.89
C HIS A 98 -14.70 -10.86 -5.13
N ILE A 99 -14.09 -11.33 -6.22
CA ILE A 99 -13.90 -10.55 -7.45
C ILE A 99 -14.78 -11.15 -8.55
N PRO A 100 -15.86 -10.48 -8.98
CA PRO A 100 -16.77 -11.01 -9.99
C PRO A 100 -16.11 -11.11 -11.37
N SER A 101 -16.40 -12.19 -12.10
CA SER A 101 -15.88 -12.43 -13.43
C SER A 101 -16.53 -11.53 -14.48
N GLY A 102 -15.77 -11.14 -15.50
CA GLY A 102 -16.29 -10.57 -16.74
C GLY A 102 -16.68 -9.10 -16.68
N GLN A 103 -16.54 -8.41 -15.55
CA GLN A 103 -16.83 -6.97 -15.41
C GLN A 103 -15.60 -6.18 -14.93
N SER A 104 -15.67 -4.84 -15.06
CA SER A 104 -14.70 -3.96 -14.43
C SER A 104 -14.90 -3.99 -12.92
N PHE A 105 -13.83 -4.13 -12.18
CA PHE A 105 -13.86 -4.21 -10.73
C PHE A 105 -12.55 -3.61 -10.20
N ASP A 106 -12.66 -2.61 -9.34
CA ASP A 106 -11.53 -1.88 -8.80
C ASP A 106 -11.24 -2.32 -7.36
N ILE A 107 -9.95 -2.43 -7.02
CA ILE A 107 -9.54 -2.90 -5.68
C ILE A 107 -9.96 -1.91 -4.60
N GLY A 108 -9.77 -0.61 -4.83
CA GLY A 108 -10.02 0.43 -3.83
C GLY A 108 -11.51 0.74 -3.66
N SER A 109 -12.22 0.93 -4.78
CA SER A 109 -13.62 1.38 -4.76
C SER A 109 -14.64 0.25 -4.68
N ASP A 110 -14.28 -0.98 -5.08
CA ASP A 110 -15.22 -2.09 -5.10
C ASP A 110 -14.83 -3.20 -4.11
N LEU A 111 -13.58 -3.74 -4.18
CA LEU A 111 -13.17 -4.88 -3.36
C LEU A 111 -13.11 -4.54 -1.87
N PHE A 112 -12.39 -3.48 -1.50
CA PHE A 112 -12.17 -3.17 -0.09
C PHE A 112 -13.45 -2.81 0.66
N PRO A 113 -14.38 -2.00 0.13
CA PRO A 113 -15.68 -1.81 0.77
C PRO A 113 -16.46 -3.11 0.92
N THR A 114 -16.47 -3.98 -0.11
CA THR A 114 -17.13 -5.28 -0.06
C THR A 114 -16.57 -6.17 1.06
N LEU A 115 -15.24 -6.28 1.19
CA LEU A 115 -14.60 -7.07 2.25
C LEU A 115 -14.94 -6.53 3.65
N ALA A 116 -14.97 -5.20 3.80
CA ALA A 116 -15.32 -4.55 5.06
C ALA A 116 -16.79 -4.81 5.44
N GLU A 117 -17.73 -4.68 4.49
CA GLU A 117 -19.15 -4.94 4.70
C GLU A 117 -19.44 -6.41 5.05
N LEU A 118 -18.75 -7.34 4.41
CA LEU A 118 -18.85 -8.77 4.70
C LEU A 118 -18.21 -9.18 6.03
N GLY A 119 -17.47 -8.28 6.68
CA GLY A 119 -16.67 -8.60 7.86
C GLY A 119 -15.62 -9.68 7.58
N ALA A 120 -15.06 -9.69 6.36
CA ALA A 120 -14.02 -10.64 5.96
C ALA A 120 -12.75 -10.49 6.82
N PRO A 121 -11.85 -11.49 6.88
CA PRO A 121 -10.53 -11.36 7.52
C PRO A 121 -9.62 -10.38 6.75
N PHE A 122 -9.96 -9.11 6.77
CA PHE A 122 -9.29 -8.01 6.09
C PHE A 122 -8.66 -7.06 7.11
N TYR A 123 -7.33 -6.94 7.11
CA TYR A 123 -6.58 -6.26 8.15
C TYR A 123 -5.68 -5.14 7.63
N ALA A 124 -5.55 -4.09 8.42
CA ALA A 124 -4.51 -3.10 8.25
C ALA A 124 -3.21 -3.57 8.91
N ILE A 125 -2.10 -3.37 8.20
CA ILE A 125 -0.75 -3.61 8.72
C ILE A 125 -0.02 -2.26 8.79
N PRO A 126 -0.06 -1.58 9.94
CA PRO A 126 0.67 -0.34 10.10
C PRO A 126 2.17 -0.62 10.14
N MET A 127 2.93 0.05 9.26
CA MET A 127 4.37 -0.07 9.19
C MET A 127 5.02 1.31 9.05
N ASP A 128 6.24 1.42 9.56
CA ASP A 128 7.08 2.62 9.44
C ASP A 128 8.16 2.38 8.38
N PHE A 129 8.07 3.08 7.26
CA PHE A 129 8.95 2.95 6.10
C PHE A 129 8.91 4.22 5.26
N GLU A 130 9.94 4.45 4.47
CA GLU A 130 9.89 5.52 3.48
C GLU A 130 8.93 5.16 2.35
N TRP A 131 8.02 6.09 2.07
CA TRP A 131 7.00 5.93 1.04
C TRP A 131 6.71 7.27 0.36
N VAL A 132 6.93 7.31 -0.94
CA VAL A 132 6.61 8.46 -1.78
C VAL A 132 5.78 7.98 -2.96
N ASP A 133 4.53 8.40 -3.00
CA ASP A 133 3.64 8.23 -4.15
C ASP A 133 4.03 9.26 -5.23
N ILE A 134 4.57 8.77 -6.37
CA ILE A 134 5.11 9.64 -7.43
C ILE A 134 3.98 10.01 -8.40
N GLY A 135 3.05 10.83 -7.95
CA GLY A 135 1.93 11.30 -8.76
C GLY A 135 2.17 12.60 -9.52
N LYS A 136 3.15 13.40 -9.11
CA LYS A 136 3.45 14.73 -9.66
C LYS A 136 4.95 15.00 -9.71
N VAL A 137 5.38 15.99 -10.51
CA VAL A 137 6.79 16.37 -10.62
C VAL A 137 7.44 16.72 -9.27
N PRO A 138 6.79 17.44 -8.33
CA PRO A 138 7.36 17.67 -7.00
C PRO A 138 7.63 16.38 -6.22
N ASP A 139 6.75 15.37 -6.32
CA ASP A 139 6.91 14.08 -5.64
C ASP A 139 8.12 13.33 -6.20
N TYR A 140 8.33 13.39 -7.52
CA TYR A 140 9.51 12.82 -8.17
C TYR A 140 10.81 13.47 -7.67
N TRP A 141 10.82 14.79 -7.52
CA TRP A 141 11.98 15.52 -6.93
C TRP A 141 12.21 15.11 -5.48
N GLN A 142 11.15 14.97 -4.70
CA GLN A 142 11.25 14.50 -3.32
C GLN A 142 11.83 13.09 -3.27
N ALA A 143 11.35 12.18 -4.12
CA ALA A 143 11.85 10.81 -4.20
C ALA A 143 13.36 10.77 -4.51
N ILE A 144 13.82 11.52 -5.52
CA ILE A 144 15.25 11.64 -5.84
C ILE A 144 16.05 12.15 -4.64
N ARG A 145 15.55 13.20 -3.98
CA ARG A 145 16.21 13.78 -2.81
C ARG A 145 16.35 12.78 -1.68
N SER A 146 15.27 12.05 -1.35
CA SER A 146 15.28 11.04 -0.29
C SER A 146 16.28 9.92 -0.58
N VAL A 147 16.38 9.48 -1.85
CA VAL A 147 17.38 8.49 -2.26
C VAL A 147 18.80 9.04 -2.10
N LEU A 148 19.07 10.25 -2.61
CA LEU A 148 20.41 10.86 -2.57
C LEU A 148 20.88 11.18 -1.14
N LEU A 149 19.96 11.45 -0.21
CA LEU A 149 20.26 11.67 1.20
C LEU A 149 20.38 10.37 2.02
N GLY A 150 20.14 9.20 1.39
CA GLY A 150 20.20 7.90 2.07
C GLY A 150 19.03 7.65 3.01
N GLU A 151 17.92 8.36 2.84
CA GLU A 151 16.68 8.16 3.63
C GLU A 151 15.97 6.86 3.22
N VAL A 152 16.21 6.37 1.99
CA VAL A 152 15.69 5.11 1.47
C VAL A 152 16.74 4.01 1.62
N ARG A 153 16.55 3.15 2.60
CA ARG A 153 17.59 2.22 3.10
C ARG A 153 18.01 1.12 2.11
N GLN A 154 17.12 0.72 1.21
CA GLN A 154 17.35 -0.43 0.32
C GLN A 154 17.80 -0.04 -1.09
N VAL A 155 18.04 1.23 -1.34
CA VAL A 155 18.49 1.74 -2.63
C VAL A 155 19.98 2.08 -2.57
N GLY A 156 20.79 1.29 -3.27
CA GLY A 156 22.20 1.60 -3.48
C GLY A 156 22.40 2.63 -4.61
N ILE A 157 23.06 3.73 -4.33
CA ILE A 157 23.40 4.73 -5.35
C ILE A 157 24.73 4.33 -5.96
N PRO A 158 24.81 4.09 -7.29
CA PRO A 158 26.06 3.81 -7.96
C PRO A 158 26.94 5.05 -7.99
N GLY A 159 28.27 4.86 -7.88
CA GLY A 159 29.24 5.95 -7.91
C GLY A 159 29.82 6.26 -6.54
N LYS A 160 30.64 7.33 -6.46
CA LYS A 160 31.29 7.79 -5.24
C LYS A 160 30.61 9.02 -4.72
N GLU A 161 30.18 9.00 -3.47
CA GLU A 161 29.71 10.19 -2.80
C GLU A 161 30.89 11.15 -2.54
N VAL A 162 30.79 12.36 -3.07
CA VAL A 162 31.83 13.41 -2.97
C VAL A 162 31.44 14.50 -1.96
N ARG A 163 30.16 14.65 -1.67
CA ARG A 163 29.55 15.48 -0.63
C ARG A 163 28.21 14.85 -0.24
N PRO A 164 27.63 15.16 0.93
CA PRO A 164 26.33 14.65 1.33
C PRO A 164 25.27 14.81 0.23
N GLY A 165 24.73 13.70 -0.25
CA GLY A 165 23.73 13.65 -1.33
C GLY A 165 24.27 13.98 -2.73
N VAL A 166 25.59 14.10 -2.93
CA VAL A 166 26.20 14.36 -4.25
C VAL A 166 27.10 13.22 -4.67
N PHE A 167 26.71 12.52 -5.71
CA PHE A 167 27.41 11.37 -6.27
C PHE A 167 28.05 11.70 -7.61
N THR A 168 29.27 11.22 -7.83
CA THR A 168 29.88 11.20 -9.17
C THR A 168 29.49 9.93 -9.88
N GLY A 169 29.11 10.02 -11.16
CA GLY A 169 28.83 8.86 -12.00
C GLY A 169 29.99 7.85 -12.06
N LEU A 170 29.68 6.69 -12.59
CA LEU A 170 30.65 5.63 -12.87
C LEU A 170 31.69 6.08 -13.89
#